data_9d69218e3cd504ae54bcc9fb8c9057af
#
_entry.id   9d69218e3cd504ae54bcc9fb8c9057af
#
_cell.length_a   1.000
_cell.length_b   1.000
_cell.length_c   1.000
_cell.angle_alpha   90.00
_cell.angle_beta   90.00
_cell.angle_gamma   90.00
#
_symmetry.space_group_name_H-M   'P 1'
#
loop_
_entity.id
_entity.type
_entity.pdbx_description
1 polymer ?
#
loop_
_entity_poly.entity_id
_entity_poly.type
_entity_poly.pdbx_seq_one_letter_code
_entity_poly.pdbx_strand_id
1 'polypeptide(L)'
;SGILAAFRAEHPNVTYSIYSGNSDNIKERIERGTLDIGLLLEPVEISKYDFLHFPVPETWNALVRSDSPLAQKPYLTPQDIVPYPAVFSRRDQIRSEIVNWFGDSADRLNIIAHGDLQYNMASVIRRENGVLFTLKLDLQHNGLKFVPLQPPIRAATVLVWKKNRVLSPLTNAFLDFAKKYISGMEKDKK
;
A
#
# COMPACT_ATOMS: atom_id res chain seq x y z
N SER A 1 0.51 8.92 -7.57
CA SER A 1 0.62 10.40 -7.80
C SER A 1 0.66 10.77 -9.28
N GLY A 2 1.26 9.95 -10.17
CA GLY A 2 1.37 10.26 -11.61
C GLY A 2 0.04 10.53 -12.32
N ILE A 3 -0.99 9.71 -12.06
CA ILE A 3 -2.31 9.88 -12.69
C ILE A 3 -2.99 11.22 -12.33
N LEU A 4 -2.86 11.68 -11.08
CA LEU A 4 -3.42 12.96 -10.66
C LEU A 4 -2.72 14.14 -11.34
N ALA A 5 -1.39 14.09 -11.46
CA ALA A 5 -0.61 15.09 -12.16
C ALA A 5 -0.95 15.12 -13.65
N ALA A 6 -1.08 13.94 -14.29
CA ALA A 6 -1.44 13.82 -15.70
C ALA A 6 -2.85 14.37 -15.98
N PHE A 7 -3.85 14.04 -15.15
CA PHE A 7 -5.19 14.58 -15.29
C PHE A 7 -5.24 16.09 -15.10
N ARG A 8 -4.49 16.64 -14.13
CA ARG A 8 -4.42 18.08 -13.92
C ARG A 8 -3.76 18.84 -15.08
N ALA A 9 -2.85 18.21 -15.81
CA ALA A 9 -2.25 18.83 -17.00
C ALA A 9 -3.31 19.10 -18.10
N GLU A 10 -4.31 18.23 -18.23
CA GLU A 10 -5.45 18.41 -19.16
C GLU A 10 -6.57 19.29 -18.54
N HIS A 11 -6.66 19.32 -17.20
CA HIS A 11 -7.70 20.03 -16.46
C HIS A 11 -7.09 20.95 -15.37
N PRO A 12 -6.44 22.07 -15.71
CA PRO A 12 -5.60 22.86 -14.80
C PRO A 12 -6.36 23.46 -13.62
N ASN A 13 -7.67 23.66 -13.72
CA ASN A 13 -8.52 24.23 -12.68
C ASN A 13 -9.01 23.18 -11.64
N VAL A 14 -8.63 21.91 -11.83
CA VAL A 14 -9.03 20.86 -10.87
C VAL A 14 -8.22 20.97 -9.59
N THR A 15 -8.91 20.87 -8.46
CA THR A 15 -8.32 20.72 -7.14
C THR A 15 -8.68 19.35 -6.56
N TYR A 16 -7.76 18.75 -5.80
CA TYR A 16 -7.97 17.47 -5.15
C TYR A 16 -8.04 17.62 -3.65
N SER A 17 -9.02 16.98 -3.03
CA SER A 17 -9.03 16.73 -1.59
C SER A 17 -8.53 15.30 -1.35
N ILE A 18 -7.34 15.13 -0.78
CA ILE A 18 -6.71 13.83 -0.59
C ILE A 18 -6.86 13.41 0.87
N TYR A 19 -7.50 12.27 1.08
CA TYR A 19 -7.60 11.62 2.38
C TYR A 19 -6.72 10.37 2.39
N SER A 20 -5.92 10.19 3.43
CA SER A 20 -5.11 8.99 3.63
C SER A 20 -5.60 8.20 4.84
N GLY A 21 -5.81 6.92 4.66
CA GLY A 21 -6.29 6.01 5.69
C GLY A 21 -6.16 4.56 5.27
N ASN A 22 -6.58 3.64 6.13
CA ASN A 22 -6.68 2.23 5.76
C ASN A 22 -7.90 1.99 4.84
N SER A 23 -7.96 0.82 4.20
CA SER A 23 -9.02 0.51 3.23
C SER A 23 -10.42 0.57 3.83
N ASP A 24 -10.59 0.24 5.11
CA ASP A 24 -11.91 0.25 5.74
C ASP A 24 -12.39 1.68 5.97
N ASN A 25 -11.51 2.58 6.42
CA ASN A 25 -11.82 4.01 6.53
C ASN A 25 -12.15 4.64 5.17
N ILE A 26 -11.42 4.26 4.11
CA ILE A 26 -11.68 4.76 2.76
C ILE A 26 -13.04 4.26 2.26
N LYS A 27 -13.34 2.96 2.39
CA LYS A 27 -14.62 2.37 2.03
C LYS A 27 -15.79 3.03 2.76
N GLU A 28 -15.68 3.21 4.08
CA GLU A 28 -16.71 3.88 4.88
C GLU A 28 -16.99 5.29 4.36
N ARG A 29 -15.96 6.06 4.01
CA ARG A 29 -16.11 7.42 3.47
C ARG A 29 -16.73 7.43 2.07
N ILE A 30 -16.42 6.44 1.23
CA ILE A 30 -17.08 6.27 -0.07
C ILE A 30 -18.58 5.97 0.15
N GLU A 31 -18.92 5.07 1.09
CA GLU A 31 -20.31 4.75 1.41
C GLU A 31 -21.08 5.97 1.90
N ARG A 32 -20.47 6.79 2.76
CA ARG A 32 -21.05 8.05 3.25
C ARG A 32 -21.07 9.18 2.22
N GLY A 33 -20.41 9.00 1.07
CA GLY A 33 -20.35 10.02 0.03
C GLY A 33 -19.40 11.19 0.32
N THR A 34 -18.51 11.06 1.28
CA THR A 34 -17.47 12.06 1.60
C THR A 34 -16.15 11.84 0.84
N LEU A 35 -16.03 10.72 0.13
CA LEU A 35 -15.04 10.46 -0.91
C LEU A 35 -15.75 9.96 -2.16
N ASP A 36 -15.29 10.41 -3.32
CA ASP A 36 -15.80 9.96 -4.61
C ASP A 36 -15.13 8.67 -5.06
N ILE A 37 -13.81 8.60 -4.88
CA ILE A 37 -12.93 7.53 -5.39
C ILE A 37 -11.95 7.13 -4.29
N GLY A 38 -11.64 5.84 -4.22
CA GLY A 38 -10.60 5.29 -3.34
C GLY A 38 -9.53 4.55 -4.12
N LEU A 39 -8.27 4.64 -3.68
CA LEU A 39 -7.19 3.77 -4.12
C LEU A 39 -6.90 2.80 -2.98
N LEU A 40 -7.09 1.51 -3.23
CA LEU A 40 -6.99 0.47 -2.21
C LEU A 40 -5.90 -0.54 -2.59
N LEU A 41 -5.30 -1.14 -1.56
CA LEU A 41 -4.34 -2.24 -1.71
C LEU A 41 -5.06 -3.56 -1.42
N GLU A 42 -4.93 -4.53 -2.33
CA GLU A 42 -5.45 -5.88 -2.12
C GLU A 42 -4.56 -6.70 -1.15
N PRO A 43 -5.12 -7.71 -0.47
CA PRO A 43 -6.50 -8.17 -0.55
C PRO A 43 -7.49 -7.21 0.13
N VAL A 44 -8.63 -6.96 -0.54
CA VAL A 44 -9.70 -6.10 -0.04
C VAL A 44 -11.04 -6.51 -0.65
N GLU A 45 -12.11 -6.53 0.17
CA GLU A 45 -13.46 -6.79 -0.31
C GLU A 45 -14.00 -5.58 -1.06
N ILE A 46 -14.29 -5.76 -2.36
CA ILE A 46 -14.73 -4.71 -3.28
C ILE A 46 -15.99 -5.05 -4.09
N SER A 47 -16.73 -6.10 -3.75
CA SER A 47 -17.93 -6.55 -4.49
C SER A 47 -19.02 -5.46 -4.66
N LYS A 48 -19.06 -4.50 -3.73
CA LYS A 48 -20.00 -3.36 -3.72
C LYS A 48 -19.55 -2.17 -4.55
N TYR A 49 -18.36 -2.24 -5.17
CA TYR A 49 -17.75 -1.15 -5.91
C TYR A 49 -17.57 -1.52 -7.38
N ASP A 50 -17.61 -0.51 -8.25
CA ASP A 50 -16.97 -0.59 -9.53
C ASP A 50 -15.47 -0.31 -9.35
N PHE A 51 -14.60 -0.89 -10.18
CA PHE A 51 -13.18 -0.81 -9.96
C PHE A 51 -12.34 -0.88 -11.23
N LEU A 52 -11.09 -0.44 -11.12
CA LEU A 52 -10.02 -0.58 -12.12
C LEU A 52 -8.75 -1.06 -11.41
N HIS A 53 -8.16 -2.16 -11.88
CA HIS A 53 -6.86 -2.60 -11.40
C HIS A 53 -5.72 -1.84 -12.07
N PHE A 54 -4.70 -1.50 -11.29
CA PHE A 54 -3.43 -1.04 -11.84
C PHE A 54 -2.61 -2.25 -12.32
N PRO A 55 -1.96 -2.16 -13.50
CA PRO A 55 -1.25 -3.30 -14.11
C PRO A 55 0.11 -3.59 -13.46
N VAL A 56 0.56 -2.72 -12.56
CA VAL A 56 1.84 -2.89 -11.85
C VAL A 56 1.52 -3.19 -10.39
N PRO A 57 1.82 -4.40 -9.91
CA PRO A 57 1.65 -4.70 -8.49
C PRO A 57 2.69 -3.95 -7.66
N GLU A 58 2.28 -3.55 -6.48
CA GLU A 58 3.19 -3.09 -5.44
C GLU A 58 3.94 -4.27 -4.83
N THR A 59 5.13 -4.01 -4.30
CA THR A 59 5.95 -5.04 -3.65
C THR A 59 6.18 -4.65 -2.20
N TRP A 60 5.91 -5.58 -1.30
CA TRP A 60 6.21 -5.42 0.12
C TRP A 60 7.71 -5.48 0.37
N ASN A 61 8.15 -4.65 1.28
CA ASN A 61 9.54 -4.57 1.73
C ASN A 61 9.58 -4.61 3.26
N ALA A 62 10.72 -4.99 3.78
CA ALA A 62 11.06 -4.76 5.17
C ALA A 62 11.69 -3.37 5.30
N LEU A 63 11.17 -2.55 6.21
CA LEU A 63 11.82 -1.30 6.63
C LEU A 63 12.54 -1.59 7.95
N VAL A 64 13.85 -1.36 7.97
CA VAL A 64 14.75 -1.66 9.09
C VAL A 64 15.67 -0.49 9.38
N ARG A 65 16.32 -0.47 10.54
CA ARG A 65 17.36 0.54 10.81
C ARG A 65 18.53 0.41 9.83
N SER A 66 19.07 1.54 9.40
CA SER A 66 20.19 1.56 8.45
C SER A 66 21.48 0.95 9.01
N ASP A 67 21.63 0.96 10.33
CA ASP A 67 22.74 0.36 11.07
C ASP A 67 22.48 -1.11 11.49
N SER A 68 21.30 -1.64 11.20
CA SER A 68 20.98 -3.05 11.45
C SER A 68 21.76 -3.97 10.51
N PRO A 69 22.18 -5.17 10.97
CA PRO A 69 22.74 -6.21 10.09
C PRO A 69 21.81 -6.56 8.93
N LEU A 70 20.50 -6.47 9.12
CA LEU A 70 19.50 -6.70 8.08
C LEU A 70 19.62 -5.71 6.90
N ALA A 71 20.01 -4.47 7.18
CA ALA A 71 20.17 -3.45 6.15
C ALA A 71 21.35 -3.71 5.18
N GLN A 72 22.28 -4.58 5.55
CA GLN A 72 23.43 -4.94 4.71
C GLN A 72 23.10 -6.06 3.72
N LYS A 73 21.95 -6.73 3.88
CA LYS A 73 21.53 -7.82 2.99
C LYS A 73 20.88 -7.28 1.73
N PRO A 74 21.04 -7.95 0.58
CA PRO A 74 20.37 -7.57 -0.67
C PRO A 74 18.86 -7.86 -0.63
N TYR A 75 18.44 -8.83 0.16
CA TYR A 75 17.05 -9.20 0.45
C TYR A 75 16.96 -9.89 1.80
N LEU A 76 15.75 -10.03 2.33
CA LEU A 76 15.46 -10.73 3.59
C LEU A 76 14.53 -11.91 3.35
N THR A 77 14.87 -13.03 3.99
CA THR A 77 14.03 -14.24 4.07
C THR A 77 13.28 -14.28 5.41
N PRO A 78 12.26 -15.15 5.57
CA PRO A 78 11.62 -15.38 6.87
C PRO A 78 12.62 -15.64 8.00
N GLN A 79 13.62 -16.45 7.76
CA GLN A 79 14.62 -16.85 8.76
C GLN A 79 15.50 -15.68 9.21
N ASP A 80 15.74 -14.71 8.35
CA ASP A 80 16.50 -13.50 8.70
C ASP A 80 15.73 -12.60 9.66
N ILE A 81 14.38 -12.59 9.58
CA ILE A 81 13.51 -11.67 10.29
C ILE A 81 13.05 -12.23 11.65
N VAL A 82 12.83 -13.53 11.76
CA VAL A 82 12.34 -14.18 12.99
C VAL A 82 13.09 -13.75 14.27
N PRO A 83 14.42 -13.53 14.28
CA PRO A 83 15.13 -13.10 15.49
C PRO A 83 14.85 -11.65 15.92
N TYR A 84 14.12 -10.85 15.11
CA TYR A 84 13.91 -9.43 15.34
C TYR A 84 12.47 -9.12 15.73
N PRO A 85 12.23 -8.06 16.53
CA PRO A 85 10.88 -7.58 16.79
C PRO A 85 10.20 -7.15 15.48
N ALA A 86 8.94 -7.54 15.31
CA ALA A 86 8.19 -7.24 14.09
C ALA A 86 7.00 -6.31 14.37
N VAL A 87 6.77 -5.38 13.46
CA VAL A 87 5.62 -4.47 13.46
C VAL A 87 4.79 -4.73 12.22
N PHE A 88 3.49 -4.98 12.42
CA PHE A 88 2.57 -5.40 11.38
C PHE A 88 1.47 -4.36 11.12
N SER A 89 0.83 -4.46 9.97
CA SER A 89 -0.41 -3.77 9.70
C SER A 89 -1.51 -4.25 10.67
N ARG A 90 -2.38 -3.33 11.09
CA ARG A 90 -3.59 -3.65 11.88
C ARG A 90 -4.61 -4.42 11.04
N ARG A 91 -4.59 -4.30 9.71
CA ARG A 91 -5.52 -4.99 8.81
C ARG A 91 -5.24 -6.50 8.83
N ASP A 92 -6.23 -7.28 9.26
CA ASP A 92 -6.11 -8.73 9.42
C ASP A 92 -5.74 -9.45 8.11
N GLN A 93 -6.32 -9.05 6.99
CA GLN A 93 -6.02 -9.65 5.68
C GLN A 93 -4.56 -9.46 5.28
N ILE A 94 -4.03 -8.25 5.41
CA ILE A 94 -2.62 -7.93 5.14
C ILE A 94 -1.71 -8.68 6.12
N ARG A 95 -2.07 -8.66 7.41
CA ARG A 95 -1.30 -9.38 8.43
C ARG A 95 -1.25 -10.88 8.12
N SER A 96 -2.37 -11.50 7.77
CA SER A 96 -2.43 -12.92 7.44
C SER A 96 -1.57 -13.26 6.23
N GLU A 97 -1.57 -12.44 5.18
CA GLU A 97 -0.73 -12.64 4.02
C GLU A 97 0.76 -12.61 4.39
N ILE A 98 1.18 -11.62 5.19
CA ILE A 98 2.57 -11.52 5.63
C ILE A 98 2.93 -12.67 6.58
N VAL A 99 2.05 -13.06 7.50
CA VAL A 99 2.27 -14.19 8.41
C VAL A 99 2.40 -15.49 7.62
N ASN A 100 1.56 -15.71 6.62
CA ASN A 100 1.65 -16.88 5.74
C ASN A 100 2.98 -16.96 4.98
N TRP A 101 3.61 -15.82 4.66
CA TRP A 101 4.93 -15.78 4.03
C TRP A 101 6.03 -16.39 4.93
N PHE A 102 5.85 -16.38 6.26
CA PHE A 102 6.78 -17.01 7.20
C PHE A 102 6.66 -18.54 7.24
N GLY A 103 5.55 -19.12 6.74
CA GLY A 103 5.31 -20.58 6.80
C GLY A 103 5.48 -21.13 8.21
N ASP A 104 6.24 -22.22 8.35
CA ASP A 104 6.50 -22.89 9.65
C ASP A 104 7.25 -22.00 10.67
N SER A 105 7.75 -20.86 10.25
CA SER A 105 8.43 -19.91 11.14
C SER A 105 7.49 -18.89 11.78
N ALA A 106 6.21 -18.88 11.40
CA ALA A 106 5.23 -17.89 11.86
C ALA A 106 5.05 -17.90 13.39
N ASP A 107 5.04 -19.07 14.01
CA ASP A 107 4.86 -19.21 15.46
C ASP A 107 6.03 -18.64 16.30
N ARG A 108 7.15 -18.36 15.64
CA ARG A 108 8.36 -17.79 16.28
C ARG A 108 8.45 -16.28 16.15
N LEU A 109 7.47 -15.65 15.52
CA LEU A 109 7.45 -14.19 15.31
C LEU A 109 7.24 -13.46 16.65
N ASN A 110 8.12 -12.53 16.94
CA ASN A 110 7.96 -11.57 18.03
C ASN A 110 7.24 -10.31 17.53
N ILE A 111 5.91 -10.33 17.52
CA ILE A 111 5.10 -9.19 17.08
C ILE A 111 4.92 -8.23 18.25
N ILE A 112 5.52 -7.04 18.17
CA ILE A 112 5.53 -6.04 19.25
C ILE A 112 4.50 -4.92 19.08
N ALA A 113 4.01 -4.70 17.85
CA ALA A 113 3.02 -3.66 17.59
C ALA A 113 2.23 -3.91 16.29
N HIS A 114 1.04 -3.34 16.27
CA HIS A 114 0.18 -3.23 15.08
C HIS A 114 -0.17 -1.76 14.82
N GLY A 115 -0.17 -1.33 13.56
CA GLY A 115 -0.51 0.05 13.21
C GLY A 115 -0.98 0.21 11.76
N ASP A 116 -1.53 1.38 11.46
CA ASP A 116 -2.07 1.71 10.14
C ASP A 116 -1.19 2.69 9.34
N LEU A 117 -0.50 3.60 10.03
CA LEU A 117 0.32 4.61 9.39
C LEU A 117 1.81 4.25 9.47
N GLN A 118 2.43 4.10 8.30
CA GLN A 118 3.85 3.76 8.18
C GLN A 118 4.76 4.67 9.00
N TYR A 119 4.49 5.99 9.01
CA TYR A 119 5.31 6.96 9.75
C TYR A 119 5.36 6.66 11.25
N ASN A 120 4.19 6.37 11.84
CA ASN A 120 4.10 6.05 13.27
C ASN A 120 4.78 4.71 13.59
N MET A 121 4.55 3.70 12.74
CA MET A 121 5.17 2.39 12.89
C MET A 121 6.70 2.44 12.72
N ALA A 122 7.20 3.28 11.81
CA ALA A 122 8.63 3.50 11.61
C ALA A 122 9.31 4.05 12.87
N SER A 123 8.62 4.84 13.70
CA SER A 123 9.20 5.35 14.95
C SER A 123 9.39 4.26 16.00
N VAL A 124 8.56 3.21 15.99
CA VAL A 124 8.70 2.03 16.87
C VAL A 124 9.97 1.26 16.51
N ILE A 125 10.14 0.89 15.23
CA ILE A 125 11.30 0.09 14.81
C ILE A 125 12.63 0.81 14.96
N ARG A 126 12.65 2.15 14.94
CA ARG A 126 13.86 2.93 15.23
C ARG A 126 14.40 2.67 16.64
N ARG A 127 13.52 2.48 17.61
CA ARG A 127 13.88 2.24 19.02
C ARG A 127 14.16 0.78 19.30
N GLU A 128 13.32 -0.09 18.75
CA GLU A 128 13.34 -1.52 19.05
C GLU A 128 14.28 -2.34 18.15
N ASN A 129 14.99 -1.71 17.20
CA ASN A 129 15.77 -2.40 16.16
C ASN A 129 14.94 -3.50 15.47
N GLY A 130 13.69 -3.17 15.16
CA GLY A 130 12.72 -4.12 14.63
C GLY A 130 12.60 -4.07 13.11
N VAL A 131 11.64 -4.83 12.60
CA VAL A 131 11.27 -4.91 11.19
C VAL A 131 9.83 -4.46 11.01
N LEU A 132 9.60 -3.50 10.10
CA LEU A 132 8.26 -3.10 9.67
C LEU A 132 8.01 -3.56 8.24
N PHE A 133 6.93 -4.31 8.03
CA PHE A 133 6.47 -4.68 6.69
C PHE A 133 5.65 -3.55 6.08
N THR A 134 6.08 -3.04 4.95
CA THR A 134 5.43 -1.90 4.30
C THR A 134 5.76 -1.81 2.80
N LEU A 135 4.98 -1.02 2.07
CA LEU A 135 5.30 -0.68 0.69
C LEU A 135 6.45 0.34 0.66
N LYS A 136 7.29 0.24 -0.36
CA LYS A 136 8.34 1.24 -0.60
C LYS A 136 7.69 2.52 -1.12
N LEU A 137 7.60 3.53 -0.26
CA LEU A 137 7.19 4.87 -0.65
C LEU A 137 8.42 5.72 -0.95
N ASP A 138 8.28 6.68 -1.88
CA ASP A 138 9.33 7.65 -2.23
C ASP A 138 9.59 8.69 -1.12
N LEU A 139 9.46 8.28 0.13
CA LEU A 139 9.73 9.10 1.31
C LEU A 139 11.09 8.71 1.89
N GLN A 140 11.92 9.72 2.16
CA GLN A 140 13.16 9.49 2.89
C GLN A 140 12.84 9.21 4.36
N HIS A 141 13.22 8.04 4.82
CA HIS A 141 13.16 7.66 6.23
C HIS A 141 14.57 7.76 6.83
N ASN A 142 14.93 8.93 7.35
CA ASN A 142 16.25 9.14 7.96
C ASN A 142 16.57 8.03 8.99
N GLY A 143 17.72 7.36 8.81
CA GLY A 143 18.16 6.26 9.67
C GLY A 143 17.44 4.93 9.45
N LEU A 144 16.58 4.79 8.41
CA LEU A 144 15.92 3.55 8.02
C LEU A 144 16.21 3.21 6.56
N LYS A 145 16.18 1.93 6.23
CA LYS A 145 16.42 1.39 4.89
C LYS A 145 15.36 0.37 4.51
N PHE A 146 14.87 0.44 3.28
CA PHE A 146 14.03 -0.59 2.69
C PHE A 146 14.90 -1.73 2.19
N VAL A 147 14.56 -2.96 2.57
CA VAL A 147 15.19 -4.18 2.09
C VAL A 147 14.12 -5.07 1.47
N PRO A 148 14.31 -5.56 0.23
CA PRO A 148 13.36 -6.44 -0.44
C PRO A 148 13.14 -7.74 0.34
N LEU A 149 11.95 -8.33 0.19
CA LEU A 149 11.61 -9.65 0.72
C LEU A 149 11.86 -10.75 -0.32
N GLN A 150 12.32 -11.91 0.13
CA GLN A 150 12.52 -13.09 -0.72
C GLN A 150 11.92 -14.34 -0.03
N PRO A 151 10.93 -15.02 -0.65
CA PRO A 151 10.29 -14.68 -1.92
C PRO A 151 9.53 -13.34 -1.85
N PRO A 152 9.35 -12.63 -2.99
CA PRO A 152 8.67 -11.34 -2.99
C PRO A 152 7.18 -11.49 -2.69
N ILE A 153 6.66 -10.64 -1.80
CA ILE A 153 5.22 -10.50 -1.57
C ILE A 153 4.73 -9.35 -2.45
N ARG A 154 3.71 -9.61 -3.27
CA ARG A 154 3.13 -8.62 -4.19
C ARG A 154 1.70 -8.36 -3.82
N ALA A 155 1.25 -7.12 -3.97
CA ALA A 155 -0.12 -6.72 -3.76
C ALA A 155 -0.62 -5.90 -4.96
N ALA A 156 -1.79 -6.20 -5.46
CA ALA A 156 -2.41 -5.39 -6.50
C ALA A 156 -2.98 -4.11 -5.90
N THR A 157 -3.03 -3.06 -6.72
CA THR A 157 -3.66 -1.80 -6.37
C THR A 157 -4.92 -1.63 -7.23
N VAL A 158 -6.01 -1.21 -6.60
CA VAL A 158 -7.30 -1.07 -7.24
C VAL A 158 -7.89 0.31 -6.96
N LEU A 159 -8.33 0.98 -8.02
CA LEU A 159 -9.14 2.19 -7.94
C LEU A 159 -10.60 1.77 -7.83
N VAL A 160 -11.33 2.28 -6.83
CA VAL A 160 -12.71 1.90 -6.54
C VAL A 160 -13.62 3.12 -6.42
N TRP A 161 -14.88 2.97 -6.80
CA TRP A 161 -15.95 3.94 -6.57
C TRP A 161 -17.28 3.21 -6.36
N LYS A 162 -18.24 3.89 -5.76
CA LYS A 162 -19.53 3.26 -5.40
C LYS A 162 -20.33 2.90 -6.63
N LYS A 163 -20.79 1.63 -6.72
CA LYS A 163 -21.73 1.19 -7.76
C LYS A 163 -23.04 1.98 -7.72
N ASN A 164 -23.64 2.16 -8.88
CA ASN A 164 -24.98 2.74 -9.03
C ASN A 164 -25.15 4.13 -8.41
N ARG A 165 -24.05 4.87 -8.20
CA ARG A 165 -24.07 6.25 -7.74
C ARG A 165 -23.94 7.19 -8.92
N VAL A 166 -24.76 8.26 -8.91
CA VAL A 166 -24.56 9.38 -9.82
C VAL A 166 -23.31 10.15 -9.37
N LEU A 167 -22.28 10.09 -10.17
CA LEU A 167 -21.04 10.81 -9.94
C LEU A 167 -21.09 12.18 -10.61
N SER A 168 -20.29 13.13 -10.12
CA SER A 168 -20.18 14.44 -10.76
C SER A 168 -19.60 14.31 -12.19
N PRO A 169 -19.88 15.25 -13.10
CA PRO A 169 -19.26 15.25 -14.43
C PRO A 169 -17.73 15.20 -14.36
N LEU A 170 -17.13 15.90 -13.38
CA LEU A 170 -15.69 15.92 -13.18
C LEU A 170 -15.16 14.55 -12.72
N THR A 171 -15.86 13.89 -11.81
CA THR A 171 -15.48 12.55 -11.34
C THR A 171 -15.56 11.54 -12.49
N ASN A 172 -16.61 11.61 -13.32
CA ASN A 172 -16.73 10.76 -14.51
C ASN A 172 -15.58 11.00 -15.51
N ALA A 173 -15.26 12.28 -15.80
CA ALA A 173 -14.12 12.63 -16.67
C ALA A 173 -12.80 12.06 -16.12
N PHE A 174 -12.58 12.13 -14.80
CA PHE A 174 -11.39 11.53 -14.19
C PHE A 174 -11.38 10.00 -14.34
N LEU A 175 -12.49 9.32 -14.14
CA LEU A 175 -12.57 7.85 -14.31
C LEU A 175 -12.32 7.41 -15.76
N ASP A 176 -12.85 8.15 -16.73
CA ASP A 176 -12.59 7.86 -18.16
C ASP A 176 -11.12 8.14 -18.54
N PHE A 177 -10.54 9.19 -17.99
CA PHE A 177 -9.09 9.43 -18.09
C PHE A 177 -8.29 8.30 -17.44
N ALA A 178 -8.68 7.86 -16.24
CA ALA A 178 -8.00 6.78 -15.51
C ALA A 178 -8.00 5.46 -16.28
N LYS A 179 -9.12 5.10 -16.92
CA LYS A 179 -9.19 3.92 -17.80
C LYS A 179 -8.17 3.98 -18.94
N LYS A 180 -8.07 5.15 -19.63
CA LYS A 180 -7.12 5.35 -20.73
C LYS A 180 -5.68 5.32 -20.23
N TYR A 181 -5.40 6.00 -19.13
CA TYR A 181 -4.07 6.07 -18.51
C TYR A 181 -3.56 4.68 -18.11
N ILE A 182 -4.40 3.88 -17.44
CA ILE A 182 -4.08 2.52 -17.01
C ILE A 182 -3.86 1.60 -18.23
N SER A 183 -4.72 1.68 -19.26
CA SER A 183 -4.54 0.92 -20.49
C SER A 183 -3.25 1.30 -21.25
N GLY A 184 -2.79 2.55 -21.14
CA GLY A 184 -1.50 2.98 -21.66
C GLY A 184 -0.33 2.31 -20.96
N MET A 185 -0.38 2.21 -19.63
CA MET A 185 0.65 1.54 -18.84
C MET A 185 0.82 0.04 -19.16
N GLU A 186 -0.22 -0.62 -19.67
CA GLU A 186 -0.16 -2.03 -20.10
C GLU A 186 0.59 -2.20 -21.41
N LYS A 187 0.51 -1.22 -22.31
CA LYS A 187 1.16 -1.24 -23.63
C LYS A 187 2.66 -0.99 -23.54
N ASP A 188 3.10 -0.17 -22.60
CA ASP A 188 4.53 0.16 -22.39
C ASP A 188 5.34 -0.99 -21.76
N LYS A 189 4.68 -2.10 -21.41
CA LYS A 189 5.29 -3.31 -20.85
C LYS A 189 5.59 -4.41 -21.87
N LYS A 190 5.13 -4.23 -23.12
CA LYS A 190 5.40 -5.17 -24.23
C LYS A 190 6.56 -4.67 -25.07
#